data_176b83309eafd76f661544e44968e37b
#
_entry.id   176b83309eafd76f661544e44968e37b
#
_cell.length_a   1.000
_cell.length_b   1.000
_cell.length_c   1.000
_cell.angle_alpha   90.00
_cell.angle_beta   90.00
_cell.angle_gamma   90.00
#
_symmetry.space_group_name_H-M   'P 1'
#
loop_
_entity.id
_entity.type
_entity.pdbx_description
1 polymer ?
#
loop_
_entity_poly.entity_id
_entity_poly.type
_entity_poly.pdbx_seq_one_letter_code
_entity_poly.pdbx_strand_id
1 'polypeptide(L)'
;MPRKKEKKLPPIHPGEALQDILNEAGLSANALALALRVPANRITAILKGERGITTDTALRLARYFGTSAAMWTNLQADYELQTAEDQMREQIEREVLPRSAA
;
A
#
# COMPACT_ATOMS: atom_id res chain seq x y z
N MET A 1 10.64 -23.30 -17.23
CA MET A 1 11.23 -22.92 -16.79
C MET A 1 11.02 -22.39 -15.78
N PRO A 2 11.19 -22.40 -15.28
CA PRO A 2 10.95 -21.83 -14.27
C PRO A 2 11.36 -20.62 -14.04
N ARG A 3 10.95 -20.18 -13.92
CA ARG A 3 11.27 -19.18 -13.73
C ARG A 3 11.97 -18.91 -12.80
N LYS A 4 12.22 -18.89 -12.55
CA LYS A 4 12.91 -18.67 -11.85
C LYS A 4 13.07 -18.20 -10.94
N LYS A 5 13.40 -18.01 -10.53
CA LYS A 5 13.67 -17.47 -9.58
C LYS A 5 14.02 -16.24 -9.64
N GLU A 6 13.52 -15.52 -10.15
CA GLU A 6 13.90 -14.32 -10.20
C GLU A 6 13.73 -13.74 -8.93
N LYS A 7 14.53 -12.90 -8.57
CA LYS A 7 14.55 -12.23 -7.41
C LYS A 7 13.39 -11.35 -7.33
N LYS A 8 12.48 -11.56 -6.48
CA LYS A 8 11.39 -10.72 -6.31
C LYS A 8 11.78 -9.54 -5.54
N LEU A 9 11.40 -8.36 -5.96
CA LEU A 9 11.59 -7.15 -5.18
C LEU A 9 10.63 -7.18 -3.99
N PRO A 10 11.03 -6.60 -2.86
CA PRO A 10 10.12 -6.51 -1.73
C PRO A 10 8.89 -5.70 -2.10
N PRO A 11 7.74 -5.98 -1.50
CA PRO A 11 6.55 -5.17 -1.75
C PRO A 11 6.79 -3.72 -1.34
N ILE A 12 6.25 -2.79 -2.11
CA ILE A 12 6.42 -1.38 -1.82
C ILE A 12 5.21 -0.87 -1.06
N HIS A 13 5.45 -0.37 0.14
CA HIS A 13 4.37 0.16 0.96
C HIS A 13 3.90 1.49 0.38
N PRO A 14 2.57 1.74 0.37
CA PRO A 14 2.06 3.01 -0.17
C PRO A 14 2.64 4.25 0.49
N GLY A 15 3.14 4.11 1.72
CA GLY A 15 3.80 5.22 2.40
C GLY A 15 5.03 5.72 1.66
N GLU A 16 5.70 4.85 0.89
CA GLU A 16 6.85 5.29 0.10
C GLU A 16 6.41 6.20 -1.04
N ALA A 17 5.32 5.85 -1.71
CA ALA A 17 4.78 6.70 -2.76
C ALA A 17 4.32 8.03 -2.19
N LEU A 18 3.71 8.00 -1.01
CA LEU A 18 3.27 9.23 -0.37
C LEU A 18 4.45 10.11 0.02
N GLN A 19 5.52 9.49 0.53
CA GLN A 19 6.71 10.26 0.89
C GLN A 19 7.30 10.97 -0.34
N ASP A 20 7.35 10.29 -1.47
CA ASP A 20 7.87 10.89 -2.69
C ASP A 20 7.02 12.10 -3.10
N ILE A 21 5.71 11.97 -3.00
CA ILE A 21 4.82 13.06 -3.35
C ILE A 21 5.01 14.25 -2.41
N LEU A 22 5.16 13.98 -1.11
CA LEU A 22 5.39 15.05 -0.15
C LEU A 22 6.73 15.75 -0.42
N ASN A 23 7.75 14.98 -0.75
CA ASN A 23 9.06 15.55 -1.05
C ASN A 23 8.97 16.48 -2.26
N GLU A 24 8.29 16.04 -3.29
CA GLU A 24 8.13 16.85 -4.49
C GLU A 24 7.29 18.09 -4.23
N ALA A 25 6.28 17.98 -3.42
CA ALA A 25 5.39 19.10 -3.13
C ALA A 25 5.96 20.04 -2.09
N GLY A 26 7.03 19.64 -1.42
CA GLY A 26 7.59 20.45 -0.33
C GLY A 26 6.68 20.50 0.88
N LEU A 27 5.91 19.43 1.11
CA LEU A 27 4.99 19.36 2.23
C LEU A 27 5.52 18.47 3.33
N SER A 28 5.32 18.89 4.57
CA SER A 28 5.62 18.02 5.71
C SER A 28 4.43 17.12 5.98
N ALA A 29 4.68 16.05 6.72
CA ALA A 29 3.60 15.16 7.14
C ALA A 29 2.55 15.91 7.95
N ASN A 30 3.00 16.83 8.80
CA ASN A 30 2.08 17.59 9.63
C ASN A 30 1.20 18.52 8.80
N ALA A 31 1.79 19.17 7.80
CA ALA A 31 1.02 20.03 6.91
C ALA A 31 -0.03 19.23 6.13
N LEU A 32 0.36 18.05 5.68
CA LEU A 32 -0.61 17.19 4.97
C LEU A 32 -1.74 16.79 5.90
N ALA A 33 -1.43 16.37 7.12
CA ALA A 33 -2.45 15.96 8.08
C ALA A 33 -3.47 17.09 8.31
N LEU A 34 -2.96 18.30 8.45
CA LEU A 34 -3.85 19.47 8.63
C LEU A 34 -4.73 19.67 7.40
N ALA A 35 -4.14 19.54 6.21
CA ALA A 35 -4.91 19.74 4.97
C ALA A 35 -5.98 18.67 4.82
N LEU A 36 -5.68 17.43 5.22
CA LEU A 36 -6.64 16.35 5.10
C LEU A 36 -7.61 16.27 6.28
N ARG A 37 -7.38 17.08 7.31
CA ARG A 37 -8.21 17.08 8.53
C ARG A 37 -8.16 15.73 9.24
N VAL A 38 -6.97 15.18 9.37
CA VAL A 38 -6.75 13.92 10.09
C VAL A 38 -5.65 14.14 11.13
N PRO A 39 -5.56 13.28 12.14
CA PRO A 39 -4.48 13.41 13.13
C PRO A 39 -3.12 13.23 12.46
N ALA A 40 -2.12 13.96 12.95
CA ALA A 40 -0.79 13.91 12.38
C ALA A 40 -0.21 12.49 12.42
N ASN A 41 -0.50 11.74 13.49
CA ASN A 41 0.07 10.40 13.60
C ASN A 41 -0.51 9.42 12.59
N ARG A 42 -1.67 9.73 11.99
CA ARG A 42 -2.17 8.90 10.89
C ARG A 42 -1.21 8.97 9.72
N ILE A 43 -0.75 10.18 9.39
CA ILE A 43 0.14 10.36 8.26
C ILE A 43 1.54 9.82 8.56
N THR A 44 2.08 10.14 9.74
CA THR A 44 3.43 9.66 10.06
C THR A 44 3.49 8.14 10.12
N ALA A 45 2.45 7.49 10.63
CA ALA A 45 2.41 6.04 10.68
C ALA A 45 2.38 5.43 9.27
N ILE A 46 1.65 6.05 8.35
CA ILE A 46 1.62 5.58 6.96
C ILE A 46 3.01 5.71 6.33
N LEU A 47 3.67 6.86 6.54
CA LEU A 47 5.00 7.08 5.97
C LEU A 47 6.03 6.10 6.49
N LYS A 48 5.86 5.66 7.75
CA LYS A 48 6.78 4.69 8.35
C LYS A 48 6.46 3.25 7.98
N GLY A 49 5.37 3.04 7.26
CA GLY A 49 4.96 1.68 6.91
C GLY A 49 4.27 0.94 8.03
N GLU A 50 3.89 1.63 9.09
CA GLU A 50 3.24 1.01 10.24
C GLU A 50 1.74 0.93 10.09
N ARG A 51 1.20 1.65 9.14
CA ARG A 51 -0.23 1.72 8.92
C ARG A 51 -0.50 1.82 7.44
N GLY A 52 -1.59 1.19 7.00
CA GLY A 52 -1.96 1.24 5.59
C GLY A 52 -2.86 2.43 5.28
N ILE A 53 -3.14 2.60 4.00
CA ILE A 53 -4.05 3.64 3.54
C ILE A 53 -5.44 3.04 3.45
N THR A 54 -6.33 3.54 4.32
CA THR A 54 -7.72 3.11 4.31
C THR A 54 -8.48 3.87 3.24
N THR A 55 -9.71 3.43 2.98
CA THR A 55 -10.57 4.11 2.01
C THR A 55 -10.78 5.58 2.40
N ASP A 56 -10.97 5.85 3.69
CA ASP A 56 -11.13 7.24 4.15
C ASP A 56 -9.92 8.07 3.79
N THR A 57 -8.72 7.58 4.08
CA THR A 57 -7.50 8.31 3.78
C THR A 57 -7.33 8.47 2.27
N ALA A 58 -7.65 7.42 1.50
CA ALA A 58 -7.54 7.48 0.05
C ALA A 58 -8.44 8.56 -0.55
N LEU A 59 -9.65 8.68 -0.03
CA LEU A 59 -10.59 9.70 -0.51
C LEU A 59 -10.09 11.10 -0.19
N ARG A 60 -9.52 11.29 0.99
CA ARG A 60 -9.00 12.59 1.39
C ARG A 60 -7.76 12.97 0.58
N LEU A 61 -6.88 12.01 0.32
CA LEU A 61 -5.70 12.26 -0.51
C LEU A 61 -6.11 12.60 -1.94
N ALA A 62 -7.09 11.87 -2.47
CA ALA A 62 -7.56 12.11 -3.82
C ALA A 62 -8.13 13.52 -3.96
N ARG A 63 -8.90 13.93 -2.98
CA ARG A 63 -9.49 15.27 -2.99
C ARG A 63 -8.41 16.34 -2.96
N TYR A 64 -7.44 16.18 -2.07
CA TYR A 64 -6.43 17.20 -1.88
C TYR A 64 -5.48 17.30 -3.07
N PHE A 65 -5.00 16.16 -3.57
CA PHE A 65 -4.03 16.17 -4.66
C PHE A 65 -4.67 16.16 -6.07
N GLY A 66 -5.97 15.97 -6.14
CA GLY A 66 -6.62 15.95 -7.44
C GLY A 66 -6.38 14.66 -8.21
N THR A 67 -6.11 13.58 -7.50
CA THR A 67 -5.90 12.26 -8.10
C THR A 67 -7.11 11.38 -7.80
N SER A 68 -7.04 10.11 -8.22
CA SER A 68 -8.13 9.21 -7.94
C SER A 68 -7.90 8.50 -6.62
N ALA A 69 -8.98 8.20 -5.91
CA ALA A 69 -8.88 7.40 -4.70
C ALA A 69 -8.44 5.98 -5.02
N ALA A 70 -8.82 5.47 -6.20
CA ALA A 70 -8.47 4.12 -6.61
C ALA A 70 -6.95 3.94 -6.72
N MET A 71 -6.23 4.98 -7.10
CA MET A 71 -4.77 4.88 -7.16
C MET A 71 -4.22 4.47 -5.80
N TRP A 72 -4.71 5.10 -4.74
CA TRP A 72 -4.23 4.82 -3.38
C TRP A 72 -4.69 3.46 -2.87
N THR A 73 -5.95 3.11 -3.12
CA THR A 73 -6.45 1.83 -2.65
C THR A 73 -5.82 0.68 -3.42
N ASN A 74 -5.50 0.87 -4.69
CA ASN A 74 -4.81 -0.15 -5.47
C ASN A 74 -3.39 -0.37 -4.98
N LEU A 75 -2.67 0.71 -4.66
CA LEU A 75 -1.34 0.56 -4.08
C LEU A 75 -1.39 -0.23 -2.78
N GLN A 76 -2.38 0.06 -1.95
CA GLN A 76 -2.53 -0.65 -0.69
C GLN A 76 -2.87 -2.12 -0.91
N ALA A 77 -3.80 -2.39 -1.83
CA ALA A 77 -4.20 -3.76 -2.10
C ALA A 77 -3.03 -4.57 -2.68
N ASP A 78 -2.26 -3.97 -3.58
CA ASP A 78 -1.11 -4.66 -4.16
C ASP A 78 -0.08 -4.99 -3.10
N TYR A 79 0.18 -4.04 -2.19
CA TYR A 79 1.12 -4.27 -1.12
C TYR A 79 0.66 -5.41 -0.22
N GLU A 80 -0.62 -5.41 0.15
CA GLU A 80 -1.16 -6.45 1.02
C GLU A 80 -1.12 -7.81 0.35
N LEU A 81 -1.46 -7.86 -0.93
CA LEU A 81 -1.47 -9.13 -1.64
C LEU A 81 -0.06 -9.70 -1.76
N GLN A 82 0.91 -8.88 -2.16
CA GLN A 82 2.28 -9.35 -2.29
C GLN A 82 2.85 -9.81 -0.96
N THR A 83 2.58 -9.05 0.10
CA THR A 83 3.08 -9.41 1.41
C THR A 83 2.49 -10.73 1.88
N ALA A 84 1.18 -10.89 1.70
CA ALA A 84 0.52 -12.12 2.11
C ALA A 84 0.98 -13.31 1.29
N GLU A 85 1.18 -13.12 -0.01
CA GLU A 85 1.67 -14.19 -0.85
C GLU A 85 3.03 -14.67 -0.41
N ASP A 86 3.92 -13.73 -0.10
CA ASP A 86 5.26 -14.11 0.34
C ASP A 86 5.23 -14.87 1.64
N GLN A 87 4.32 -14.51 2.54
CA GLN A 87 4.26 -15.13 3.85
C GLN A 87 3.47 -16.42 3.88
N MET A 88 2.45 -16.55 3.06
CA MET A 88 1.49 -17.62 3.19
C MET A 88 1.43 -18.59 2.01
N ARG A 89 2.20 -18.32 0.97
CA ARG A 89 2.09 -19.12 -0.26
C ARG A 89 2.26 -20.62 -0.01
N GLU A 90 3.33 -20.98 0.69
CA GLU A 90 3.61 -22.40 0.89
C GLU A 90 2.56 -23.07 1.74
N GLN A 91 2.11 -22.38 2.77
CA GLN A 91 1.09 -22.94 3.63
C GLN A 91 -0.21 -23.16 2.86
N ILE A 92 -0.61 -22.16 2.08
CA ILE A 92 -1.86 -22.28 1.33
C ILE A 92 -1.76 -23.40 0.30
N GLU A 93 -0.61 -23.53 -0.36
CA GLU A 93 -0.44 -24.58 -1.35
C GLU A 93 -0.54 -25.96 -0.72
N ARG A 94 -0.10 -26.11 0.51
CA ARG A 94 -0.23 -27.37 1.20
C ARG A 94 -1.65 -27.65 1.66
N GLU A 95 -2.34 -26.61 2.12
CA GLU A 95 -3.65 -26.78 2.74
C GLU A 95 -4.81 -26.77 1.77
N VAL A 96 -4.69 -26.01 0.71
CA VAL A 96 -5.79 -25.84 -0.22
C VAL A 96 -5.45 -26.47 -1.55
N LEU A 97 -6.09 -27.58 -1.84
CA LEU A 97 -5.89 -28.24 -3.11
C LEU A 97 -6.83 -27.61 -4.13
N PRO A 98 -6.36 -27.41 -5.37
CA PRO A 98 -7.22 -26.86 -6.38
C PRO A 98 -8.42 -27.77 -6.59
N ARG A 99 -9.56 -27.17 -6.89
CA ARG A 99 -10.74 -27.97 -7.18
C ARG A 99 -10.52 -28.75 -8.46
N SER A 100 -10.92 -30.03 -8.44
CA SER A 100 -10.78 -30.84 -9.63
C SER A 100 -11.64 -30.30 -10.74
N ALA A 101 -11.09 -30.25 -11.95
CA ALA A 101 -11.81 -29.74 -13.09
C ALA A 101 -12.70 -30.77 -13.74
N ALA A 102 -12.49 -32.02 -13.44
CA ALA A 102 -13.22 -33.12 -14.13
C ALA A 102 -14.64 -33.16 -13.68
#